data_9632969b32eca569bded794c542028a3
#
_entry.id   9632969b32eca569bded794c542028a3
#
_cell.length_a   1.000
_cell.length_b   1.000
_cell.length_c   1.000
_cell.angle_alpha   90.00
_cell.angle_beta   90.00
_cell.angle_gamma   90.00
#
_symmetry.space_group_name_H-M   'P 1'
#
loop_
_entity.id
_entity.type
_entity.pdbx_description
1 polymer ?
#
loop_
_entity_poly.entity_id
_entity_poly.type
_entity_poly.pdbx_seq_one_letter_code
_entity_poly.pdbx_strand_id
1 'polypeptide(L)'
;MKKLITHSLGIPLIVVTIFLGCQDMDIVNQNQPDEQRALASPGDLESLIKGSFLSWFDAIQSSTPNMSLAMPSDTYTCGWGNFGMGSLSTEPREILINTSSSGLRGVMEGPWFGLYGAISAATDGIRNIEAGNVTLGDDNERALGFAKLVQGLSHGYIALMFDKGFILDENVDLASGILELVPYTDVMDAAIAQLEAAIAIFNANDFTLPNDWINGKAFTSAELSKLTHSFIARYMALLPRDKTQRAAVNWSSVLTHLDAGLTEDWGVIGDGAGRSSVWYSGTHWYSSQWNVWQRVDYKLIGPSDKSTGYSDWLGKAPADRDEFIMDSGDSRIWDGTLSADGTQNPGSQMLQIGQTTFIRASYGFSRYGHDRFKEVTTSNNAVPIVLFRMSENDFLRAEALMHTGGSTSTIAALLDKTHMGDGGYASTSGLALGSINDAPDPKHDAATLWSVLKYEKNMDLLGTWSGLQYWEKRGWGDLTTGTLIHFPVPAADLETMGLQLYTFGGVGLPGGAPKRRSEIGEDLKEWNLRY
;
A
#
# COMPACT_ATOMS: atom_id res chain seq x y z
N MET A 1 18.45 -70.75 -60.81
CA MET A 1 17.38 -69.75 -60.87
C MET A 1 16.43 -69.92 -59.71
N LYS A 2 16.73 -69.44 -58.54
CA LYS A 2 15.86 -69.37 -57.33
C LYS A 2 16.54 -68.39 -56.37
N LYS A 3 16.22 -67.11 -56.49
CA LYS A 3 16.46 -66.06 -55.49
C LYS A 3 16.02 -64.73 -56.12
N LEU A 4 14.77 -64.36 -55.97
CA LEU A 4 14.27 -62.95 -56.19
C LEU A 4 12.74 -62.89 -55.98
N ILE A 5 12.20 -63.28 -54.84
CA ILE A 5 10.81 -62.91 -54.50
C ILE A 5 10.63 -62.92 -52.96
N THR A 6 11.42 -62.10 -52.24
CA THR A 6 11.17 -61.96 -50.78
C THR A 6 11.43 -60.56 -50.23
N HIS A 7 11.51 -59.52 -51.09
CA HIS A 7 11.86 -58.19 -50.57
C HIS A 7 10.83 -57.09 -50.87
N SER A 8 9.65 -57.41 -51.40
CA SER A 8 8.69 -56.38 -51.79
C SER A 8 7.38 -56.31 -50.98
N LEU A 9 7.23 -57.14 -49.94
CA LEU A 9 6.03 -57.11 -49.08
C LEU A 9 6.23 -56.51 -47.67
N GLY A 10 7.46 -56.19 -47.27
CA GLY A 10 7.76 -55.62 -45.96
C GLY A 10 7.66 -54.08 -45.87
N ILE A 11 7.83 -53.41 -46.99
CA ILE A 11 7.89 -51.92 -46.99
C ILE A 11 6.53 -51.25 -46.87
N PRO A 12 5.42 -51.72 -47.50
CA PRO A 12 4.14 -51.04 -47.31
C PRO A 12 3.49 -51.26 -45.95
N LEU A 13 3.90 -52.30 -45.18
CA LEU A 13 3.34 -52.55 -43.87
C LEU A 13 3.96 -51.65 -42.80
N ILE A 14 5.24 -51.21 -42.94
CA ILE A 14 5.92 -50.29 -42.03
C ILE A 14 5.42 -48.85 -42.23
N VAL A 15 5.05 -48.46 -43.44
CA VAL A 15 4.55 -47.11 -43.73
C VAL A 15 3.12 -46.90 -43.20
N VAL A 16 2.29 -47.95 -43.17
CA VAL A 16 0.92 -47.90 -42.65
C VAL A 16 0.88 -47.81 -41.12
N THR A 17 1.88 -48.39 -40.42
CA THR A 17 1.97 -48.30 -38.94
C THR A 17 2.49 -46.96 -38.45
N ILE A 18 3.17 -46.14 -39.27
CA ILE A 18 3.64 -44.80 -38.90
C ILE A 18 2.50 -43.76 -38.95
N PHE A 19 1.46 -43.97 -39.74
CA PHE A 19 0.32 -43.03 -39.81
C PHE A 19 -0.80 -43.29 -38.78
N LEU A 20 -0.72 -44.35 -37.97
CA LEU A 20 -1.68 -44.64 -36.91
C LEU A 20 -1.20 -44.18 -35.50
N GLY A 21 -0.05 -43.48 -35.42
CA GLY A 21 0.58 -43.05 -34.16
C GLY A 21 0.30 -41.63 -33.70
N CYS A 22 -0.48 -40.83 -34.44
CA CYS A 22 -0.93 -39.52 -33.96
C CYS A 22 -2.40 -39.60 -33.54
N GLN A 23 -2.67 -40.32 -32.47
CA GLN A 23 -3.82 -39.95 -31.65
C GLN A 23 -3.32 -38.78 -30.77
N ASP A 24 -4.04 -37.67 -30.85
CA ASP A 24 -3.93 -36.59 -29.88
C ASP A 24 -4.08 -37.24 -28.49
N MET A 25 -2.97 -37.36 -27.79
CA MET A 25 -3.03 -37.73 -26.37
C MET A 25 -3.41 -36.47 -25.63
N ASP A 26 -4.70 -36.20 -25.55
CA ASP A 26 -5.27 -35.34 -24.52
C ASP A 26 -5.02 -36.03 -23.16
N ILE A 27 -3.78 -35.97 -22.70
CA ILE A 27 -3.45 -36.36 -21.33
C ILE A 27 -3.93 -35.23 -20.46
N VAL A 28 -5.19 -35.25 -20.08
CA VAL A 28 -5.70 -34.44 -18.99
C VAL A 28 -4.86 -34.83 -17.76
N ASN A 29 -4.01 -33.93 -17.33
CA ASN A 29 -3.22 -34.09 -16.11
C ASN A 29 -4.19 -34.11 -14.91
N GLN A 30 -4.56 -35.32 -14.46
CA GLN A 30 -5.51 -35.47 -13.36
C GLN A 30 -5.04 -34.88 -12.03
N ASN A 31 -3.77 -34.46 -11.94
CA ASN A 31 -3.17 -33.80 -10.77
C ASN A 31 -3.06 -32.28 -10.91
N GLN A 32 -3.38 -31.70 -12.07
CA GLN A 32 -3.63 -30.28 -12.20
C GLN A 32 -5.14 -30.06 -12.10
N PRO A 33 -5.63 -29.25 -11.16
CA PRO A 33 -7.02 -28.86 -11.17
C PRO A 33 -7.28 -28.17 -12.51
N ASP A 34 -8.13 -28.75 -13.33
CA ASP A 34 -8.70 -28.07 -14.49
C ASP A 34 -9.43 -26.85 -13.93
N GLU A 35 -9.09 -25.66 -14.38
CA GLU A 35 -9.69 -24.40 -13.92
C GLU A 35 -11.22 -24.46 -14.01
N GLN A 36 -11.75 -25.08 -15.05
CA GLN A 36 -13.18 -25.34 -15.22
C GLN A 36 -13.75 -26.29 -14.15
N ARG A 37 -12.95 -27.22 -13.62
CA ARG A 37 -13.39 -28.12 -12.54
C ARG A 37 -13.26 -27.50 -11.16
N ALA A 38 -12.26 -26.65 -10.96
CA ALA A 38 -12.04 -25.93 -9.70
C ALA A 38 -13.14 -24.88 -9.44
N LEU A 39 -13.78 -24.37 -10.49
CA LEU A 39 -14.86 -23.38 -10.41
C LEU A 39 -16.25 -24.01 -10.69
N ALA A 40 -16.36 -25.33 -10.70
CA ALA A 40 -17.61 -26.02 -11.08
C ALA A 40 -18.63 -26.11 -9.94
N SER A 41 -18.25 -25.77 -8.70
CA SER A 41 -19.18 -25.83 -7.57
C SER A 41 -19.40 -24.45 -6.93
N PRO A 42 -20.61 -24.20 -6.39
CA PRO A 42 -20.88 -22.95 -5.65
C PRO A 42 -19.89 -22.67 -4.52
N GLY A 43 -19.49 -23.68 -3.75
CA GLY A 43 -18.57 -23.54 -2.63
C GLY A 43 -17.14 -23.20 -3.05
N ASP A 44 -16.68 -23.73 -4.19
CA ASP A 44 -15.35 -23.41 -4.73
C ASP A 44 -15.31 -21.97 -5.26
N LEU A 45 -16.38 -21.55 -5.97
CA LEU A 45 -16.51 -20.19 -6.48
C LEU A 45 -16.58 -19.15 -5.33
N GLU A 46 -17.37 -19.44 -4.30
CA GLU A 46 -17.45 -18.60 -3.11
C GLU A 46 -16.10 -18.49 -2.40
N SER A 47 -15.37 -19.62 -2.30
CA SER A 47 -14.02 -19.66 -1.70
C SER A 47 -13.00 -18.85 -2.51
N LEU A 48 -13.08 -18.88 -3.84
CA LEU A 48 -12.23 -18.06 -4.72
C LEU A 48 -12.47 -16.57 -4.50
N ILE A 49 -13.73 -16.13 -4.53
CA ILE A 49 -14.12 -14.72 -4.33
C ILE A 49 -13.72 -14.25 -2.93
N LYS A 50 -14.00 -15.03 -1.89
CA LYS A 50 -13.56 -14.75 -0.52
C LYS A 50 -12.04 -14.60 -0.44
N GLY A 51 -11.29 -15.54 -1.04
CA GLY A 51 -9.83 -15.57 -1.03
C GLY A 51 -9.20 -14.37 -1.72
N SER A 52 -9.90 -13.73 -2.66
CA SER A 52 -9.40 -12.55 -3.37
C SER A 52 -9.15 -11.36 -2.44
N PHE A 53 -9.97 -11.16 -1.41
CA PHE A 53 -9.75 -10.09 -0.43
C PHE A 53 -8.52 -10.34 0.44
N LEU A 54 -8.31 -11.59 0.87
CA LEU A 54 -7.08 -11.95 1.59
C LEU A 54 -5.84 -11.71 0.73
N SER A 55 -5.91 -12.04 -0.57
CA SER A 55 -4.81 -11.78 -1.52
C SER A 55 -4.53 -10.29 -1.65
N TRP A 56 -5.55 -9.44 -1.75
CA TRP A 56 -5.41 -7.99 -1.73
C TRP A 56 -4.78 -7.51 -0.42
N PHE A 57 -5.29 -7.97 0.73
CA PHE A 57 -4.79 -7.58 2.05
C PHE A 57 -3.30 -7.94 2.21
N ASP A 58 -2.91 -9.17 1.88
CA ASP A 58 -1.53 -9.62 1.96
C ASP A 58 -0.62 -8.81 1.01
N ALA A 59 -1.07 -8.56 -0.21
CA ALA A 59 -0.31 -7.80 -1.20
C ALA A 59 0.06 -6.38 -0.74
N ILE A 60 -0.74 -5.75 0.13
CA ILE A 60 -0.51 -4.37 0.58
C ILE A 60 -0.04 -4.27 2.03
N GLN A 61 -0.40 -5.21 2.90
CA GLN A 61 -0.13 -5.14 4.35
C GLN A 61 1.03 -6.01 4.81
N SER A 62 1.49 -6.96 3.98
CA SER A 62 2.68 -7.75 4.31
C SER A 62 3.96 -6.88 4.32
N SER A 63 5.12 -7.49 4.50
CA SER A 63 6.39 -6.76 4.67
C SER A 63 6.73 -5.82 3.51
N THR A 64 6.42 -6.21 2.28
CA THR A 64 6.47 -5.36 1.09
C THR A 64 5.08 -5.24 0.49
N PRO A 65 4.58 -4.05 0.17
CA PRO A 65 5.24 -2.74 0.17
C PRO A 65 5.19 -1.98 1.50
N ASN A 66 4.52 -2.52 2.53
CA ASN A 66 4.19 -1.79 3.75
C ASN A 66 5.43 -1.16 4.42
N MET A 67 6.43 -1.97 4.75
CA MET A 67 7.68 -1.45 5.31
C MET A 67 8.52 -0.68 4.28
N SER A 68 8.49 -1.11 3.02
CA SER A 68 9.26 -0.47 1.95
C SER A 68 8.85 0.98 1.73
N LEU A 69 7.56 1.31 1.77
CA LEU A 69 7.03 2.66 1.55
C LEU A 69 7.21 3.59 2.75
N ALA A 70 7.37 3.03 3.94
CA ALA A 70 7.62 3.80 5.16
C ALA A 70 9.00 4.49 5.17
N MET A 71 9.97 3.94 4.43
CA MET A 71 11.34 4.45 4.39
C MET A 71 11.48 5.70 3.50
N PRO A 72 11.08 5.69 2.22
CA PRO A 72 11.21 6.86 1.36
C PRO A 72 10.30 8.02 1.78
N SER A 73 9.30 7.75 2.61
CA SER A 73 8.47 8.79 3.23
C SER A 73 9.07 9.40 4.48
N ASP A 74 10.26 8.95 4.92
CA ASP A 74 10.84 9.38 6.19
C ASP A 74 9.82 9.24 7.35
N THR A 75 9.14 8.09 7.40
CA THR A 75 8.16 7.75 8.45
C THR A 75 8.82 6.94 9.55
N TYR A 76 9.60 5.95 9.13
CA TYR A 76 10.44 5.15 10.00
C TYR A 76 11.87 5.11 9.47
N THR A 77 12.81 4.89 10.38
CA THR A 77 14.19 4.52 10.09
C THR A 77 14.38 3.02 10.31
N CYS A 78 15.27 2.41 9.52
CA CYS A 78 15.46 0.97 9.53
C CYS A 78 16.74 0.52 10.25
N GLY A 79 16.67 -0.64 10.92
CA GLY A 79 17.82 -1.34 11.47
C GLY A 79 18.46 -2.34 10.50
N TRP A 80 17.77 -2.65 9.38
CA TRP A 80 18.13 -3.73 8.47
C TRP A 80 17.93 -3.33 7.00
N GLY A 81 18.63 -4.03 6.10
CA GLY A 81 18.47 -3.85 4.65
C GLY A 81 17.32 -4.65 4.02
N ASN A 82 16.59 -5.48 4.79
CA ASN A 82 15.49 -6.30 4.29
C ASN A 82 14.37 -5.44 3.71
N PHE A 83 13.58 -6.00 2.80
CA PHE A 83 12.40 -5.35 2.19
C PHE A 83 12.72 -4.01 1.49
N GLY A 84 13.96 -3.82 1.06
CA GLY A 84 14.41 -2.57 0.46
C GLY A 84 14.61 -1.41 1.43
N MET A 85 14.42 -1.62 2.74
CA MET A 85 14.45 -0.54 3.74
C MET A 85 15.75 0.26 3.70
N GLY A 86 16.90 -0.38 3.67
CA GLY A 86 18.20 0.30 3.62
C GLY A 86 18.34 1.21 2.40
N SER A 87 18.12 0.66 1.20
CA SER A 87 18.29 1.40 -0.06
C SER A 87 17.27 2.53 -0.24
N LEU A 88 16.04 2.34 0.22
CA LEU A 88 14.98 3.34 0.07
C LEU A 88 15.07 4.47 1.09
N SER A 89 15.85 4.30 2.19
CA SER A 89 16.09 5.33 3.21
C SER A 89 17.38 6.13 3.00
N THR A 90 18.27 5.70 2.09
CA THR A 90 19.57 6.36 1.84
C THR A 90 19.40 7.83 1.49
N GLU A 91 20.24 8.70 2.05
CA GLU A 91 20.37 10.11 1.67
C GLU A 91 21.83 10.45 1.35
N PRO A 92 22.11 11.04 0.17
CA PRO A 92 21.16 11.41 -0.90
C PRO A 92 20.40 10.22 -1.47
N ARG A 93 19.15 10.43 -1.92
CA ARG A 93 18.33 9.37 -2.52
C ARG A 93 19.00 8.79 -3.77
N GLU A 94 19.02 7.48 -3.85
CA GLU A 94 19.53 6.72 -4.99
C GLU A 94 18.42 6.34 -5.95
N ILE A 95 18.82 5.97 -7.17
CA ILE A 95 17.90 5.46 -8.18
C ILE A 95 17.45 4.04 -7.81
N LEU A 96 16.18 3.73 -8.02
CA LEU A 96 15.66 2.38 -7.83
C LEU A 96 16.13 1.47 -8.98
N ILE A 97 16.80 0.37 -8.66
CA ILE A 97 17.27 -0.59 -9.68
C ILE A 97 16.14 -1.54 -10.07
N ASN A 98 15.55 -1.31 -11.25
CA ASN A 98 14.49 -2.14 -11.82
C ASN A 98 15.06 -3.12 -12.85
N THR A 99 15.58 -4.24 -12.36
CA THR A 99 16.04 -5.38 -13.18
C THR A 99 15.59 -6.68 -12.51
N SER A 100 15.40 -7.74 -13.28
CA SER A 100 15.02 -9.07 -12.77
C SER A 100 16.07 -9.69 -11.83
N SER A 101 17.33 -9.21 -11.88
CA SER A 101 18.41 -9.61 -10.98
C SER A 101 18.57 -8.71 -9.75
N SER A 102 17.80 -7.62 -9.64
CA SER A 102 17.90 -6.69 -8.51
C SER A 102 17.47 -7.34 -7.19
N GLY A 103 18.23 -7.11 -6.13
CA GLY A 103 17.81 -7.46 -4.76
C GLY A 103 16.57 -6.69 -4.28
N LEU A 104 16.20 -5.60 -4.97
CA LEU A 104 15.02 -4.77 -4.68
C LEU A 104 13.77 -5.19 -5.47
N ARG A 105 13.87 -6.16 -6.40
CA ARG A 105 12.75 -6.56 -7.25
C ARG A 105 11.48 -6.88 -6.46
N GLY A 106 11.61 -7.55 -5.31
CA GLY A 106 10.48 -7.92 -4.46
C GLY A 106 9.67 -6.74 -3.92
N VAL A 107 10.26 -5.54 -3.87
CA VAL A 107 9.54 -4.30 -3.48
C VAL A 107 8.45 -3.95 -4.50
N MET A 108 8.67 -4.26 -5.77
CA MET A 108 7.73 -4.02 -6.87
C MET A 108 6.92 -5.27 -7.20
N GLU A 109 7.59 -6.41 -7.37
CA GLU A 109 6.97 -7.68 -7.78
C GLU A 109 5.95 -8.19 -6.76
N GLY A 110 6.24 -8.08 -5.45
CA GLY A 110 5.34 -8.55 -4.40
C GLY A 110 3.94 -7.95 -4.50
N PRO A 111 3.80 -6.62 -4.38
CA PRO A 111 2.49 -5.97 -4.51
C PRO A 111 1.91 -6.10 -5.91
N TRP A 112 2.72 -6.05 -6.98
CA TRP A 112 2.25 -6.16 -8.35
C TRP A 112 1.55 -7.50 -8.59
N PHE A 113 2.24 -8.61 -8.40
CA PHE A 113 1.67 -9.93 -8.64
C PHE A 113 0.58 -10.30 -7.65
N GLY A 114 0.70 -9.88 -6.39
CA GLY A 114 -0.34 -10.12 -5.39
C GLY A 114 -1.66 -9.43 -5.72
N LEU A 115 -1.60 -8.16 -6.16
CA LEU A 115 -2.78 -7.39 -6.55
C LEU A 115 -3.43 -7.93 -7.83
N TYR A 116 -2.63 -8.27 -8.85
CA TYR A 116 -3.18 -8.91 -10.07
C TYR A 116 -3.73 -10.31 -9.79
N GLY A 117 -3.15 -11.04 -8.84
CA GLY A 117 -3.74 -12.30 -8.35
C GLY A 117 -5.13 -12.09 -7.71
N ALA A 118 -5.27 -11.05 -6.90
CA ALA A 118 -6.56 -10.69 -6.31
C ALA A 118 -7.59 -10.26 -7.38
N ILE A 119 -7.16 -9.45 -8.36
CA ILE A 119 -8.00 -9.02 -9.49
C ILE A 119 -8.45 -10.25 -10.31
N SER A 120 -7.53 -11.15 -10.66
CA SER A 120 -7.86 -12.35 -11.44
C SER A 120 -8.90 -13.20 -10.74
N ALA A 121 -8.69 -13.50 -9.45
CA ALA A 121 -9.63 -14.29 -8.67
C ALA A 121 -11.03 -13.66 -8.58
N ALA A 122 -11.08 -12.33 -8.35
CA ALA A 122 -12.35 -11.60 -8.34
C ALA A 122 -13.04 -11.60 -9.72
N THR A 123 -12.26 -11.35 -10.78
CA THR A 123 -12.73 -11.32 -12.18
C THR A 123 -13.30 -12.67 -12.62
N ASP A 124 -12.60 -13.76 -12.31
CA ASP A 124 -13.06 -15.12 -12.64
C ASP A 124 -14.34 -15.46 -11.87
N GLY A 125 -14.44 -15.00 -10.62
CA GLY A 125 -15.66 -15.09 -9.84
C GLY A 125 -16.85 -14.42 -10.53
N ILE A 126 -16.69 -13.17 -10.95
CA ILE A 126 -17.72 -12.38 -11.63
C ILE A 126 -18.13 -13.09 -12.95
N ARG A 127 -17.16 -13.44 -13.80
CA ARG A 127 -17.41 -14.09 -15.09
C ARG A 127 -18.22 -15.37 -14.96
N ASN A 128 -17.90 -16.20 -13.97
CA ASN A 128 -18.61 -17.47 -13.77
C ASN A 128 -20.06 -17.28 -13.32
N ILE A 129 -20.33 -16.27 -12.47
CA ILE A 129 -21.70 -15.93 -12.03
C ILE A 129 -22.49 -15.33 -13.21
N GLU A 130 -21.94 -14.32 -13.89
CA GLU A 130 -22.61 -13.61 -14.99
C GLU A 130 -22.87 -14.50 -16.22
N ALA A 131 -21.97 -15.43 -16.51
CA ALA A 131 -22.17 -16.43 -17.57
C ALA A 131 -23.18 -17.52 -17.20
N GLY A 132 -23.65 -17.57 -15.95
CA GLY A 132 -24.55 -18.61 -15.46
C GLY A 132 -23.90 -20.00 -15.36
N ASN A 133 -22.57 -20.07 -15.38
CA ASN A 133 -21.84 -21.34 -15.24
C ASN A 133 -22.04 -21.95 -13.86
N VAL A 134 -22.08 -21.09 -12.83
CA VAL A 134 -22.34 -21.43 -11.43
C VAL A 134 -23.26 -20.38 -10.83
N THR A 135 -24.20 -20.81 -10.01
CA THR A 135 -25.06 -19.90 -9.26
C THR A 135 -24.93 -20.14 -7.77
N LEU A 136 -24.84 -19.05 -7.00
CA LEU A 136 -24.88 -19.05 -5.53
C LEU A 136 -26.32 -18.82 -5.02
N GLY A 137 -27.33 -18.79 -5.90
CA GLY A 137 -28.71 -18.49 -5.57
C GLY A 137 -28.87 -17.06 -5.03
N ASP A 138 -29.47 -16.91 -3.85
CA ASP A 138 -29.69 -15.62 -3.22
C ASP A 138 -28.38 -14.90 -2.83
N ASP A 139 -27.25 -15.62 -2.81
CA ASP A 139 -25.93 -15.09 -2.48
C ASP A 139 -25.14 -14.55 -3.69
N ASN A 140 -25.69 -14.61 -4.91
CA ASN A 140 -25.04 -14.10 -6.11
C ASN A 140 -24.65 -12.62 -5.95
N GLU A 141 -25.56 -11.76 -5.53
CA GLU A 141 -25.32 -10.32 -5.40
C GLU A 141 -24.30 -9.99 -4.32
N ARG A 142 -24.28 -10.76 -3.22
CA ARG A 142 -23.25 -10.67 -2.19
C ARG A 142 -21.86 -10.93 -2.79
N ALA A 143 -21.74 -12.01 -3.56
CA ALA A 143 -20.48 -12.40 -4.18
C ALA A 143 -20.03 -11.43 -5.27
N LEU A 144 -20.94 -10.98 -6.14
CA LEU A 144 -20.66 -9.99 -7.19
C LEU A 144 -20.21 -8.66 -6.61
N GLY A 145 -20.96 -8.11 -5.64
CA GLY A 145 -20.62 -6.85 -4.99
C GLY A 145 -19.26 -6.91 -4.30
N PHE A 146 -18.96 -8.02 -3.61
CA PHE A 146 -17.67 -8.22 -2.96
C PHE A 146 -16.51 -8.37 -3.96
N ALA A 147 -16.71 -9.10 -5.04
CA ALA A 147 -15.70 -9.23 -6.09
C ALA A 147 -15.40 -7.89 -6.78
N LYS A 148 -16.42 -7.07 -7.06
CA LYS A 148 -16.26 -5.68 -7.56
C LYS A 148 -15.50 -4.81 -6.58
N LEU A 149 -15.78 -4.92 -5.28
CA LEU A 149 -15.02 -4.23 -4.24
C LEU A 149 -13.53 -4.59 -4.33
N VAL A 150 -13.19 -5.89 -4.41
CA VAL A 150 -11.78 -6.34 -4.48
C VAL A 150 -11.09 -5.90 -5.77
N GLN A 151 -11.78 -5.96 -6.93
CA GLN A 151 -11.25 -5.40 -8.18
C GLN A 151 -10.87 -3.93 -8.01
N GLY A 152 -11.79 -3.11 -7.52
CA GLY A 152 -11.56 -1.68 -7.35
C GLY A 152 -10.50 -1.36 -6.31
N LEU A 153 -10.47 -2.07 -5.17
CA LEU A 153 -9.42 -1.92 -4.16
C LEU A 153 -8.04 -2.24 -4.73
N SER A 154 -7.94 -3.29 -5.54
CA SER A 154 -6.66 -3.74 -6.10
C SER A 154 -6.15 -2.81 -7.20
N HIS A 155 -6.98 -2.43 -8.18
CA HIS A 155 -6.61 -1.46 -9.21
C HIS A 155 -6.25 -0.10 -8.61
N GLY A 156 -7.01 0.35 -7.59
CA GLY A 156 -6.72 1.60 -6.89
C GLY A 156 -5.34 1.61 -6.24
N TYR A 157 -4.91 0.51 -5.62
CA TYR A 157 -3.57 0.43 -5.04
C TYR A 157 -2.47 0.33 -6.11
N ILE A 158 -2.72 -0.39 -7.22
CA ILE A 158 -1.81 -0.37 -8.39
C ILE A 158 -1.64 1.07 -8.88
N ALA A 159 -2.73 1.80 -9.07
CA ALA A 159 -2.70 3.19 -9.49
C ALA A 159 -1.98 4.12 -8.50
N LEU A 160 -2.05 3.86 -7.19
CA LEU A 160 -1.29 4.62 -6.20
C LEU A 160 0.21 4.34 -6.29
N MET A 161 0.61 3.10 -6.53
CA MET A 161 2.01 2.70 -6.43
C MET A 161 2.78 2.85 -7.73
N PHE A 162 2.23 2.39 -8.85
CA PHE A 162 2.94 2.29 -10.14
C PHE A 162 2.63 3.47 -11.07
N ASP A 163 3.50 3.71 -12.05
CA ASP A 163 3.28 4.73 -13.08
C ASP A 163 2.28 4.28 -14.13
N LYS A 164 2.15 2.98 -14.33
CA LYS A 164 1.24 2.32 -15.27
C LYS A 164 0.71 1.02 -14.67
N GLY A 165 -0.38 0.54 -15.24
CA GLY A 165 -0.94 -0.77 -14.90
C GLY A 165 -1.80 -1.33 -16.02
N PHE A 166 -2.25 -2.56 -15.86
CA PHE A 166 -3.27 -3.17 -16.70
C PHE A 166 -4.65 -2.94 -16.06
N ILE A 167 -5.66 -2.70 -16.88
CA ILE A 167 -7.06 -2.79 -16.44
C ILE A 167 -7.54 -4.18 -16.84
N LEU A 168 -7.83 -5.00 -15.83
CA LEU A 168 -8.32 -6.36 -15.99
C LEU A 168 -9.67 -6.49 -15.29
N ASP A 169 -10.73 -6.67 -16.09
CA ASP A 169 -12.07 -6.90 -15.60
C ASP A 169 -12.74 -8.07 -16.34
N GLU A 170 -13.99 -8.34 -16.02
CA GLU A 170 -14.78 -9.42 -16.62
C GLU A 170 -15.04 -9.26 -18.11
N ASN A 171 -14.91 -8.05 -18.67
CA ASN A 171 -15.13 -7.75 -20.08
C ASN A 171 -13.87 -7.93 -20.95
N VAL A 172 -12.70 -8.09 -20.34
CA VAL A 172 -11.44 -8.25 -21.07
C VAL A 172 -11.35 -9.68 -21.62
N ASP A 173 -11.24 -9.79 -22.95
CA ASP A 173 -10.98 -11.07 -23.62
C ASP A 173 -9.47 -11.36 -23.65
N LEU A 174 -9.00 -12.18 -22.73
CA LEU A 174 -7.59 -12.59 -22.65
C LEU A 174 -7.16 -13.49 -23.81
N ALA A 175 -8.10 -14.15 -24.51
CA ALA A 175 -7.77 -15.04 -25.63
C ALA A 175 -7.51 -14.30 -26.94
N SER A 176 -8.06 -13.10 -27.09
CA SER A 176 -8.00 -12.33 -28.33
C SER A 176 -6.93 -11.24 -28.37
N GLY A 177 -6.31 -10.89 -27.24
CA GLY A 177 -5.49 -9.70 -27.20
C GLY A 177 -4.33 -9.69 -26.21
N ILE A 178 -3.43 -8.76 -26.44
CA ILE A 178 -2.37 -8.37 -25.51
C ILE A 178 -2.96 -7.27 -24.61
N LEU A 179 -2.90 -7.46 -23.31
CA LEU A 179 -3.21 -6.39 -22.35
C LEU A 179 -2.21 -5.23 -22.54
N GLU A 180 -2.73 -4.02 -22.65
CA GLU A 180 -1.90 -2.83 -22.76
C GLU A 180 -1.70 -2.17 -21.38
N LEU A 181 -0.48 -1.68 -21.15
CA LEU A 181 -0.17 -0.86 -19.99
C LEU A 181 -0.73 0.54 -20.20
N VAL A 182 -1.66 0.96 -19.37
CA VAL A 182 -2.26 2.30 -19.39
C VAL A 182 -1.70 3.16 -18.23
N PRO A 183 -1.77 4.49 -18.32
CA PRO A 183 -1.36 5.38 -17.24
C PRO A 183 -2.10 5.10 -15.93
N TYR A 184 -1.44 5.38 -14.80
CA TYR A 184 -2.03 5.20 -13.46
C TYR A 184 -3.36 5.94 -13.26
N THR A 185 -3.58 7.05 -13.97
CA THR A 185 -4.85 7.79 -13.96
C THR A 185 -6.01 6.95 -14.48
N ASP A 186 -5.81 6.29 -15.61
CA ASP A 186 -6.82 5.45 -16.26
C ASP A 186 -7.10 4.20 -15.41
N VAL A 187 -6.06 3.65 -14.76
CA VAL A 187 -6.22 2.53 -13.80
C VAL A 187 -7.04 2.99 -12.58
N MET A 188 -6.84 4.22 -12.09
CA MET A 188 -7.64 4.76 -10.99
C MET A 188 -9.09 5.02 -11.39
N ASP A 189 -9.32 5.53 -12.60
CA ASP A 189 -10.68 5.74 -13.11
C ASP A 189 -11.44 4.41 -13.19
N ALA A 190 -10.80 3.35 -13.66
CA ALA A 190 -11.36 2.00 -13.65
C ALA A 190 -11.62 1.49 -12.23
N ALA A 191 -10.69 1.71 -11.30
CA ALA A 191 -10.85 1.34 -9.90
C ALA A 191 -12.07 2.02 -9.26
N ILE A 192 -12.23 3.32 -9.46
CA ILE A 192 -13.37 4.07 -8.93
C ILE A 192 -14.67 3.55 -9.54
N ALA A 193 -14.73 3.31 -10.85
CA ALA A 193 -15.91 2.75 -11.52
C ALA A 193 -16.30 1.36 -10.95
N GLN A 194 -15.32 0.50 -10.67
CA GLN A 194 -15.55 -0.80 -10.04
C GLN A 194 -16.06 -0.67 -8.60
N LEU A 195 -15.52 0.26 -7.82
CA LEU A 195 -16.00 0.56 -6.48
C LEU A 195 -17.41 1.16 -6.47
N GLU A 196 -17.73 2.03 -7.42
CA GLU A 196 -19.09 2.56 -7.59
C GLU A 196 -20.09 1.46 -7.99
N ALA A 197 -19.68 0.51 -8.85
CA ALA A 197 -20.47 -0.66 -9.17
C ALA A 197 -20.73 -1.53 -7.93
N ALA A 198 -19.72 -1.73 -7.07
CA ALA A 198 -19.89 -2.42 -5.79
C ALA A 198 -20.90 -1.70 -4.89
N ILE A 199 -20.80 -0.38 -4.75
CA ILE A 199 -21.77 0.44 -3.99
C ILE A 199 -23.19 0.27 -4.52
N ALA A 200 -23.36 0.27 -5.85
CA ALA A 200 -24.68 0.09 -6.47
C ALA A 200 -25.30 -1.26 -6.09
N ILE A 201 -24.51 -2.33 -6.11
CA ILE A 201 -24.95 -3.68 -5.70
C ILE A 201 -25.28 -3.69 -4.20
N PHE A 202 -24.42 -3.15 -3.34
CA PHE A 202 -24.62 -3.11 -1.89
C PHE A 202 -25.88 -2.34 -1.49
N ASN A 203 -26.17 -1.23 -2.18
CA ASN A 203 -27.34 -0.42 -1.89
C ASN A 203 -28.66 -1.02 -2.43
N ALA A 204 -28.60 -1.87 -3.45
CA ALA A 204 -29.75 -2.51 -4.04
C ALA A 204 -30.17 -3.81 -3.33
N ASN A 205 -29.27 -4.40 -2.52
CA ASN A 205 -29.47 -5.71 -1.93
C ASN A 205 -29.20 -5.69 -0.41
N ASP A 206 -29.98 -6.46 0.34
CA ASP A 206 -29.81 -6.61 1.79
C ASP A 206 -29.23 -8.00 2.09
N PHE A 207 -27.98 -8.03 2.53
CA PHE A 207 -27.27 -9.24 2.93
C PHE A 207 -26.26 -8.97 4.02
N THR A 208 -25.77 -10.01 4.66
CA THR A 208 -24.66 -9.97 5.60
C THR A 208 -23.53 -10.85 5.08
N LEU A 209 -22.33 -10.26 4.99
CA LEU A 209 -21.10 -10.98 4.66
C LEU A 209 -20.70 -11.90 5.82
N PRO A 210 -20.37 -13.18 5.61
CA PRO A 210 -19.82 -14.05 6.64
C PRO A 210 -18.55 -13.43 7.27
N ASN A 211 -18.35 -13.66 8.56
CA ASN A 211 -17.26 -13.03 9.34
C ASN A 211 -15.84 -13.51 8.99
N ASP A 212 -15.73 -14.44 8.08
CA ASP A 212 -14.46 -15.00 7.59
C ASP A 212 -14.06 -14.51 6.18
N TRP A 213 -14.87 -13.64 5.56
CA TRP A 213 -14.52 -12.97 4.31
C TRP A 213 -13.62 -11.76 4.53
N ILE A 214 -13.95 -10.96 5.55
CA ILE A 214 -13.07 -9.94 6.13
C ILE A 214 -12.84 -10.36 7.58
N ASN A 215 -11.69 -10.90 7.87
CA ASN A 215 -11.46 -11.66 9.10
C ASN A 215 -11.91 -10.94 10.39
N GLY A 216 -12.78 -11.59 11.12
CA GLY A 216 -13.22 -11.22 12.47
C GLY A 216 -14.52 -10.43 12.56
N LYS A 217 -15.11 -9.97 11.45
CA LYS A 217 -16.38 -9.23 11.49
C LYS A 217 -17.31 -9.60 10.32
N ALA A 218 -18.57 -9.85 10.63
CA ALA A 218 -19.63 -9.89 9.64
C ALA A 218 -20.03 -8.46 9.27
N PHE A 219 -20.12 -8.17 7.96
CA PHE A 219 -20.51 -6.86 7.44
C PHE A 219 -21.84 -6.94 6.73
N THR A 220 -22.73 -6.02 7.02
CA THR A 220 -23.93 -5.80 6.22
C THR A 220 -23.58 -5.14 4.89
N SER A 221 -24.46 -5.28 3.88
CA SER A 221 -24.31 -4.57 2.60
C SER A 221 -24.17 -3.06 2.79
N ALA A 222 -24.91 -2.46 3.73
CA ALA A 222 -24.81 -1.05 4.06
C ALA A 222 -23.45 -0.65 4.67
N GLU A 223 -22.85 -1.48 5.53
CA GLU A 223 -21.49 -1.26 6.06
C GLU A 223 -20.43 -1.39 4.98
N LEU A 224 -20.58 -2.33 4.03
CA LEU A 224 -19.70 -2.47 2.87
C LEU A 224 -19.80 -1.26 1.93
N SER A 225 -21.00 -0.70 1.74
CA SER A 225 -21.19 0.54 0.98
C SER A 225 -20.43 1.70 1.62
N LYS A 226 -20.54 1.90 2.94
CA LYS A 226 -19.80 2.92 3.68
C LYS A 226 -18.28 2.74 3.57
N LEU A 227 -17.81 1.51 3.73
CA LEU A 227 -16.40 1.17 3.56
C LEU A 227 -15.90 1.57 2.17
N THR A 228 -16.66 1.21 1.14
CA THR A 228 -16.32 1.49 -0.26
C THR A 228 -16.25 2.99 -0.53
N HIS A 229 -17.22 3.77 -0.03
CA HIS A 229 -17.18 5.24 -0.11
C HIS A 229 -15.91 5.82 0.53
N SER A 230 -15.51 5.34 1.70
CA SER A 230 -14.27 5.79 2.36
C SER A 230 -13.02 5.46 1.55
N PHE A 231 -12.96 4.30 0.88
CA PHE A 231 -11.85 3.98 -0.02
C PHE A 231 -11.81 4.85 -1.26
N ILE A 232 -12.96 5.19 -1.86
CA ILE A 232 -13.00 6.11 -3.00
C ILE A 232 -12.46 7.48 -2.57
N ALA A 233 -12.93 8.04 -1.45
CA ALA A 233 -12.41 9.31 -0.93
C ALA A 233 -10.90 9.29 -0.71
N ARG A 234 -10.39 8.23 -0.08
CA ARG A 234 -8.96 8.00 0.13
C ARG A 234 -8.18 7.95 -1.19
N TYR A 235 -8.64 7.17 -2.15
CA TYR A 235 -7.97 7.01 -3.44
C TYR A 235 -7.92 8.31 -4.24
N MET A 236 -9.02 9.04 -4.31
CA MET A 236 -9.05 10.35 -4.95
C MET A 236 -8.05 11.32 -4.31
N ALA A 237 -7.98 11.36 -2.98
CA ALA A 237 -7.08 12.25 -2.26
C ALA A 237 -5.61 11.84 -2.38
N LEU A 238 -5.28 10.56 -2.44
CA LEU A 238 -3.90 10.04 -2.44
C LEU A 238 -3.30 9.86 -3.84
N LEU A 239 -4.10 9.89 -4.90
CA LEU A 239 -3.62 9.71 -6.28
C LEU A 239 -2.59 10.75 -6.74
N PRO A 240 -2.69 12.04 -6.38
CA PRO A 240 -1.80 13.09 -6.85
C PRO A 240 -0.32 12.78 -6.65
N ARG A 241 0.49 13.15 -7.67
CA ARG A 241 1.95 12.97 -7.69
C ARG A 241 2.70 14.24 -7.30
N ASP A 242 2.00 15.37 -7.26
CA ASP A 242 2.53 16.69 -6.90
C ASP A 242 1.42 17.63 -6.42
N LYS A 243 1.83 18.84 -6.00
CA LYS A 243 0.94 19.88 -5.47
C LYS A 243 -0.09 20.36 -6.49
N THR A 244 0.26 20.39 -7.76
CA THR A 244 -0.63 20.85 -8.84
C THR A 244 -1.76 19.85 -9.03
N GLN A 245 -1.44 18.57 -9.10
CA GLN A 245 -2.43 17.51 -9.16
C GLN A 245 -3.29 17.45 -7.88
N ARG A 246 -2.66 17.66 -6.70
CA ARG A 246 -3.37 17.69 -5.42
C ARG A 246 -4.41 18.82 -5.38
N ALA A 247 -4.05 20.00 -5.85
CA ALA A 247 -4.96 21.14 -5.93
C ALA A 247 -6.11 20.91 -6.94
N ALA A 248 -5.89 20.08 -7.96
CA ALA A 248 -6.85 19.77 -9.01
C ALA A 248 -7.81 18.61 -8.67
N VAL A 249 -7.66 17.96 -7.52
CA VAL A 249 -8.59 16.91 -7.05
C VAL A 249 -10.00 17.46 -6.95
N ASN A 250 -10.98 16.65 -7.33
CA ASN A 250 -12.38 17.00 -7.12
C ASN A 250 -12.75 16.85 -5.63
N TRP A 251 -12.33 17.82 -4.82
CA TRP A 251 -12.53 17.82 -3.38
C TRP A 251 -14.02 17.84 -2.98
N SER A 252 -14.90 18.34 -3.82
CA SER A 252 -16.36 18.26 -3.58
C SER A 252 -16.85 16.82 -3.67
N SER A 253 -16.34 16.04 -4.62
CA SER A 253 -16.64 14.61 -4.70
C SER A 253 -16.04 13.84 -3.51
N VAL A 254 -14.83 14.18 -3.07
CA VAL A 254 -14.24 13.63 -1.84
C VAL A 254 -15.18 13.85 -0.65
N LEU A 255 -15.69 15.08 -0.45
CA LEU A 255 -16.66 15.38 0.63
C LEU A 255 -17.92 14.51 0.53
N THR A 256 -18.47 14.36 -0.68
CA THR A 256 -19.65 13.51 -0.91
C THR A 256 -19.41 12.06 -0.46
N HIS A 257 -18.25 11.50 -0.81
CA HIS A 257 -17.91 10.14 -0.40
C HIS A 257 -17.63 10.04 1.10
N LEU A 258 -17.01 11.05 1.72
CA LEU A 258 -16.81 11.10 3.16
C LEU A 258 -18.13 11.17 3.94
N ASP A 259 -19.14 11.87 3.40
CA ASP A 259 -20.48 11.97 4.01
C ASP A 259 -21.22 10.64 4.02
N ALA A 260 -20.97 9.79 3.01
CA ALA A 260 -21.53 8.46 2.89
C ALA A 260 -20.60 7.37 3.45
N GLY A 261 -19.42 7.74 3.96
CA GLY A 261 -18.38 6.82 4.37
C GLY A 261 -18.53 6.23 5.77
N LEU A 262 -17.46 5.64 6.26
CA LEU A 262 -17.35 5.03 7.59
C LEU A 262 -17.61 6.05 8.70
N THR A 263 -18.19 5.57 9.79
CA THR A 263 -18.49 6.34 11.00
C THR A 263 -17.76 5.80 12.24
N GLU A 264 -16.97 4.77 12.08
CA GLU A 264 -16.11 4.14 13.10
C GLU A 264 -14.81 3.63 12.46
N ASP A 265 -13.80 3.37 13.28
CA ASP A 265 -12.55 2.76 12.82
C ASP A 265 -12.83 1.42 12.14
N TRP A 266 -12.10 1.12 11.07
CA TRP A 266 -12.26 -0.12 10.33
C TRP A 266 -10.93 -0.86 10.18
N GLY A 267 -11.02 -2.20 10.20
CA GLY A 267 -9.88 -3.07 9.99
C GLY A 267 -10.28 -4.54 10.06
N VAL A 268 -9.27 -5.39 10.10
CA VAL A 268 -9.42 -6.85 10.24
C VAL A 268 -8.92 -7.28 11.61
N ILE A 269 -9.29 -8.48 12.04
CA ILE A 269 -8.71 -9.10 13.24
C ILE A 269 -7.56 -10.03 12.79
N GLY A 270 -6.41 -9.93 13.42
CA GLY A 270 -5.32 -10.87 13.21
C GLY A 270 -5.70 -12.28 13.67
N ASP A 271 -5.08 -13.30 13.08
CA ASP A 271 -5.47 -14.71 13.27
C ASP A 271 -4.76 -15.44 14.42
N GLY A 272 -3.93 -14.76 15.19
CA GLY A 272 -3.22 -15.35 16.34
C GLY A 272 -2.04 -16.24 15.98
N ALA A 273 -1.65 -16.32 14.70
CA ALA A 273 -0.54 -17.16 14.26
C ALA A 273 0.83 -16.45 14.28
N GLY A 274 0.91 -15.26 14.89
CA GLY A 274 2.14 -14.48 14.98
C GLY A 274 2.69 -14.12 13.60
N ARG A 275 3.96 -14.40 13.34
CA ARG A 275 4.60 -14.16 12.02
C ARG A 275 4.14 -15.10 10.92
N SER A 276 3.49 -16.20 11.27
CA SER A 276 2.91 -17.15 10.30
C SER A 276 1.46 -16.81 9.99
N SER A 277 0.97 -15.68 10.51
CA SER A 277 -0.35 -15.15 10.23
C SER A 277 -0.51 -14.81 8.76
N VAL A 278 -1.67 -15.12 8.19
CA VAL A 278 -2.06 -14.63 6.87
C VAL A 278 -2.79 -13.27 6.97
N TRP A 279 -3.39 -12.98 8.14
CA TRP A 279 -3.95 -11.66 8.47
C TRP A 279 -2.93 -10.87 9.31
N TYR A 280 -1.97 -10.24 8.62
CA TYR A 280 -0.75 -9.72 9.23
C TYR A 280 -0.37 -8.37 8.62
N SER A 281 -0.04 -7.39 9.46
CA SER A 281 0.54 -6.12 9.02
C SER A 281 2.03 -6.07 9.33
N GLY A 282 2.85 -5.92 8.30
CA GLY A 282 4.31 -5.80 8.43
C GLY A 282 4.69 -4.61 9.32
N THR A 283 4.10 -3.44 9.08
CA THR A 283 4.40 -2.25 9.89
C THR A 283 4.02 -2.47 11.35
N HIS A 284 2.83 -3.00 11.66
CA HIS A 284 2.42 -3.24 13.04
C HIS A 284 3.36 -4.21 13.75
N TRP A 285 3.72 -5.31 13.08
CA TRP A 285 4.61 -6.32 13.66
C TRP A 285 6.02 -5.78 13.91
N TYR A 286 6.62 -5.12 12.92
CA TYR A 286 8.01 -4.70 13.01
C TYR A 286 8.20 -3.37 13.76
N SER A 287 7.21 -2.47 13.79
CA SER A 287 7.27 -1.27 14.63
C SER A 287 7.16 -1.62 16.11
N SER A 288 6.41 -2.68 16.49
CA SER A 288 6.38 -3.18 17.87
C SER A 288 7.70 -3.84 18.31
N GLN A 289 8.64 -4.07 17.37
CA GLN A 289 10.01 -4.55 17.64
C GLN A 289 11.05 -3.45 17.39
N TRP A 290 10.77 -2.28 17.91
CA TRP A 290 11.55 -1.06 17.73
C TRP A 290 13.01 -1.14 18.18
N ASN A 291 13.35 -2.06 19.05
CA ASN A 291 14.74 -2.30 19.50
C ASN A 291 15.61 -2.99 18.43
N VAL A 292 15.00 -3.56 17.38
CA VAL A 292 15.69 -4.37 16.37
C VAL A 292 15.44 -3.88 14.95
N TRP A 293 14.18 -3.60 14.59
CA TRP A 293 13.79 -3.45 13.19
C TRP A 293 13.65 -2.02 12.73
N GLN A 294 12.71 -1.26 13.28
CA GLN A 294 12.44 0.09 12.83
C GLN A 294 12.05 1.01 13.99
N ARG A 295 12.39 2.28 13.85
CA ARG A 295 12.05 3.35 14.77
C ARG A 295 11.40 4.49 14.02
N VAL A 296 10.69 5.34 14.73
CA VAL A 296 10.10 6.53 14.13
C VAL A 296 11.21 7.46 13.64
N ASP A 297 11.06 8.03 12.44
CA ASP A 297 12.03 8.96 11.89
C ASP A 297 11.94 10.33 12.56
N TYR A 298 13.08 11.00 12.79
CA TYR A 298 13.09 12.37 13.30
C TYR A 298 12.41 13.37 12.37
N LYS A 299 12.39 13.14 11.07
CA LYS A 299 11.68 14.02 10.12
C LYS A 299 10.15 13.95 10.29
N LEU A 300 9.64 12.89 10.90
CA LEU A 300 8.22 12.79 11.21
C LEU A 300 7.89 13.47 12.54
N ILE A 301 8.66 13.18 13.59
CA ILE A 301 8.37 13.64 14.96
C ILE A 301 9.05 14.97 15.33
N GLY A 302 10.16 15.30 14.67
CA GLY A 302 10.99 16.46 14.96
C GLY A 302 10.28 17.82 14.91
N PRO A 303 9.25 18.05 14.07
CA PRO A 303 8.45 19.28 14.15
C PRO A 303 7.89 19.58 15.53
N SER A 304 7.71 18.58 16.40
CA SER A 304 7.24 18.75 17.79
C SER A 304 8.32 19.22 18.77
N ASP A 305 9.60 19.22 18.36
CA ASP A 305 10.70 19.59 19.24
C ASP A 305 10.66 21.11 19.57
N LYS A 306 10.59 21.43 20.87
CA LYS A 306 10.59 22.82 21.36
C LYS A 306 11.99 23.40 21.48
N SER A 307 13.02 22.54 21.45
CA SER A 307 14.41 22.93 21.44
C SER A 307 14.94 23.21 20.04
N THR A 308 16.23 23.50 19.91
CA THR A 308 16.91 23.58 18.61
C THR A 308 17.41 22.22 18.11
N GLY A 309 17.22 21.14 18.90
CA GLY A 309 17.79 19.83 18.61
C GLY A 309 17.44 19.30 17.23
N TYR A 310 16.17 19.38 16.86
CA TYR A 310 15.72 18.93 15.53
C TYR A 310 16.28 19.80 14.39
N SER A 311 16.24 21.13 14.53
CA SER A 311 16.78 22.03 13.50
C SER A 311 18.29 21.88 13.33
N ASP A 312 19.03 21.70 14.42
CA ASP A 312 20.46 21.45 14.41
C ASP A 312 20.79 20.10 13.77
N TRP A 313 20.01 19.05 14.08
CA TRP A 313 20.12 17.74 13.48
C TRP A 313 19.84 17.78 11.97
N LEU A 314 18.76 18.47 11.56
CA LEU A 314 18.37 18.58 10.14
C LEU A 314 19.41 19.37 9.33
N GLY A 315 20.07 20.36 9.95
CA GLY A 315 21.13 21.16 9.33
C GLY A 315 22.45 20.41 9.07
N LYS A 316 22.64 19.25 9.71
CA LYS A 316 23.83 18.40 9.48
C LYS A 316 23.72 17.65 8.16
N ALA A 317 24.88 17.34 7.54
CA ALA A 317 24.92 16.37 6.46
C ALA A 317 24.35 15.02 6.95
N PRO A 318 23.64 14.27 6.11
CA PRO A 318 23.01 13.02 6.54
C PRO A 318 23.94 12.05 7.27
N ALA A 319 25.18 11.91 6.82
CA ALA A 319 26.19 11.03 7.45
C ALA A 319 26.68 11.51 8.83
N ASP A 320 26.44 12.78 9.18
CA ASP A 320 26.87 13.40 10.44
C ASP A 320 25.70 13.55 11.44
N ARG A 321 24.54 13.00 11.11
CA ARG A 321 23.34 13.05 11.95
C ARG A 321 23.39 11.99 13.02
N ASP A 322 23.59 12.44 14.26
CA ASP A 322 23.55 11.57 15.45
C ASP A 322 22.17 11.55 16.08
N GLU A 323 21.86 10.48 16.81
CA GLU A 323 20.64 10.40 17.61
C GLU A 323 20.66 11.41 18.78
N PHE A 324 19.50 11.98 19.09
CA PHE A 324 19.32 12.93 20.20
C PHE A 324 17.97 12.72 20.91
N ILE A 325 17.82 13.30 22.09
CA ILE A 325 16.56 13.31 22.84
C ILE A 325 15.87 14.64 22.58
N MET A 326 14.62 14.58 22.10
CA MET A 326 13.81 15.76 21.79
C MET A 326 13.16 16.31 23.08
N ASP A 327 12.98 17.62 23.15
CA ASP A 327 12.03 18.26 24.05
C ASP A 327 10.67 18.40 23.36
N SER A 328 9.98 17.26 23.21
CA SER A 328 8.70 17.25 22.49
C SER A 328 7.57 17.91 23.30
N GLY A 329 6.72 18.66 22.60
CA GLY A 329 5.46 19.14 23.16
C GLY A 329 4.30 18.19 22.98
N ASP A 330 4.47 17.06 22.26
CA ASP A 330 3.42 16.14 21.90
C ASP A 330 3.26 15.00 22.91
N SER A 331 2.09 14.91 23.51
CA SER A 331 1.76 13.88 24.50
C SER A 331 1.76 12.44 23.94
N ARG A 332 1.71 12.29 22.63
CA ARG A 332 1.86 10.98 21.95
C ARG A 332 3.29 10.46 22.01
N ILE A 333 4.28 11.37 22.12
CA ILE A 333 5.72 11.06 22.12
C ILE A 333 6.22 10.93 23.56
N TRP A 334 5.85 11.88 24.43
CA TRP A 334 6.33 12.01 25.78
C TRP A 334 5.22 12.60 26.68
N ASP A 335 4.99 12.01 27.87
CA ASP A 335 3.95 12.45 28.81
C ASP A 335 4.31 13.75 29.57
N GLY A 336 5.49 14.34 29.27
CA GLY A 336 5.97 15.55 29.92
C GLY A 336 6.73 15.31 31.23
N THR A 337 6.90 14.05 31.66
CA THR A 337 7.56 13.69 32.92
C THR A 337 8.80 12.82 32.69
N LEU A 338 9.69 12.79 33.68
CA LEU A 338 10.91 11.98 33.66
C LEU A 338 10.82 10.88 34.71
N SER A 339 11.35 9.72 34.39
CA SER A 339 11.59 8.65 35.36
C SER A 339 12.77 8.99 36.26
N ALA A 340 12.98 8.18 37.30
CA ALA A 340 14.03 8.42 38.31
C ALA A 340 15.45 8.41 37.73
N ASP A 341 15.68 7.76 36.61
CA ASP A 341 16.96 7.71 35.90
C ASP A 341 17.12 8.83 34.85
N GLY A 342 16.15 9.73 34.72
CA GLY A 342 16.15 10.83 33.76
C GLY A 342 15.68 10.47 32.37
N THR A 343 15.17 9.24 32.15
CA THR A 343 14.54 8.84 30.88
C THR A 343 13.15 9.46 30.77
N GLN A 344 12.77 9.91 29.59
CA GLN A 344 11.40 10.38 29.33
C GLN A 344 10.39 9.23 29.50
N ASN A 345 9.35 9.46 30.27
CA ASN A 345 8.26 8.51 30.36
C ASN A 345 7.50 8.41 29.02
N PRO A 346 6.97 7.24 28.66
CA PRO A 346 6.30 7.06 27.38
C PRO A 346 5.13 8.02 27.18
N GLY A 347 4.97 8.53 25.98
CA GLY A 347 3.73 9.11 25.52
C GLY A 347 2.69 8.02 25.20
N SER A 348 1.53 8.43 24.69
CA SER A 348 0.44 7.49 24.39
C SER A 348 0.73 6.57 23.18
N GLN A 349 1.72 6.90 22.34
CA GLN A 349 2.04 6.14 21.13
C GLN A 349 3.52 5.78 20.97
N MET A 350 4.41 6.48 21.68
CA MET A 350 5.86 6.33 21.52
C MET A 350 6.56 6.23 22.87
N LEU A 351 7.77 5.73 22.83
CA LEU A 351 8.63 5.67 24.02
C LEU A 351 10.08 6.00 23.64
N GLN A 352 10.79 6.63 24.57
CA GLN A 352 12.22 6.84 24.46
C GLN A 352 12.96 5.51 24.63
N ILE A 353 13.91 5.25 23.73
CA ILE A 353 14.74 4.05 23.73
C ILE A 353 16.18 4.44 24.08
N GLY A 354 16.85 3.58 24.82
CA GLY A 354 18.29 3.72 25.06
C GLY A 354 19.11 3.76 23.77
N GLN A 355 20.30 4.31 23.85
CA GLN A 355 21.24 4.31 22.74
C GLN A 355 21.53 2.87 22.31
N THR A 356 21.39 2.61 21.02
CA THR A 356 21.69 1.30 20.46
C THR A 356 22.57 1.45 19.24
N THR A 357 23.61 0.65 19.19
CA THR A 357 24.46 0.57 18.01
C THR A 357 23.85 -0.45 17.04
N PHE A 358 23.36 -0.01 15.90
CA PHE A 358 22.91 -0.90 14.83
C PHE A 358 24.00 -1.11 13.81
N ILE A 359 24.33 -2.37 13.56
CA ILE A 359 25.42 -2.76 12.67
C ILE A 359 25.09 -2.51 11.19
N ARG A 360 23.81 -2.39 10.84
CA ARG A 360 23.32 -2.30 9.45
C ARG A 360 22.39 -1.13 9.20
N ALA A 361 22.24 -0.24 10.17
CA ALA A 361 21.42 0.94 10.02
C ALA A 361 22.03 1.89 9.00
N SER A 362 21.22 2.40 8.10
CA SER A 362 21.47 3.70 7.54
C SER A 362 21.39 4.73 8.68
N TYR A 363 22.19 5.80 8.60
CA TYR A 363 22.18 6.91 9.55
C TYR A 363 20.77 7.30 10.03
N GLY A 364 20.70 7.97 11.15
CA GLY A 364 19.47 8.63 11.58
C GLY A 364 18.50 7.78 12.39
N PHE A 365 18.96 6.69 13.02
CA PHE A 365 18.14 6.01 14.02
C PHE A 365 17.72 6.99 15.10
N SER A 366 16.40 7.19 15.23
CA SER A 366 15.91 8.01 16.33
C SER A 366 15.97 7.23 17.65
N ARG A 367 15.81 7.96 18.76
CA ARG A 367 15.66 7.39 20.08
C ARG A 367 14.21 7.12 20.45
N TYR A 368 13.31 6.96 19.43
CA TYR A 368 11.88 6.81 19.64
C TYR A 368 11.33 5.57 18.95
N GLY A 369 10.76 4.67 19.74
CA GLY A 369 10.03 3.50 19.27
C GLY A 369 8.55 3.81 19.17
N HIS A 370 7.86 3.21 18.20
CA HIS A 370 6.41 3.30 18.05
C HIS A 370 5.75 2.16 18.82
N ASP A 371 5.15 2.46 19.96
CA ASP A 371 4.61 1.48 20.91
C ASP A 371 3.10 1.23 20.74
N ARG A 372 2.43 2.00 19.88
CA ARG A 372 0.98 1.87 19.62
C ARG A 372 0.57 0.43 19.26
N PHE A 373 1.41 -0.29 18.54
CA PHE A 373 1.11 -1.65 18.08
C PHE A 373 1.77 -2.75 18.92
N LYS A 374 2.21 -2.44 20.14
CA LYS A 374 2.89 -3.38 21.03
C LYS A 374 2.11 -4.69 21.25
N GLU A 375 0.79 -4.61 21.30
CA GLU A 375 -0.07 -5.77 21.51
C GLU A 375 0.01 -6.79 20.38
N VAL A 376 0.37 -6.38 19.15
CA VAL A 376 0.52 -7.28 18.02
C VAL A 376 1.52 -8.40 18.32
N THR A 377 2.67 -8.08 18.91
CA THR A 377 3.68 -9.10 19.26
C THR A 377 3.37 -9.83 20.55
N THR A 378 2.78 -9.17 21.55
CA THR A 378 2.47 -9.78 22.86
C THR A 378 1.26 -10.71 22.78
N SER A 379 0.35 -10.49 21.84
CA SER A 379 -0.86 -11.31 21.61
C SER A 379 -0.72 -12.26 20.40
N ASN A 380 0.48 -12.47 19.89
CA ASN A 380 0.71 -13.30 18.70
C ASN A 380 -0.15 -12.87 17.49
N ASN A 381 -0.38 -11.57 17.33
CA ASN A 381 -1.23 -10.99 16.28
C ASN A 381 -2.74 -11.31 16.42
N ALA A 382 -3.23 -11.73 17.58
CA ALA A 382 -4.68 -11.91 17.85
C ALA A 382 -5.32 -10.58 18.29
N VAL A 383 -5.18 -9.52 17.50
CA VAL A 383 -5.61 -8.14 17.81
C VAL A 383 -6.19 -7.47 16.56
N PRO A 384 -6.98 -6.39 16.72
CA PRO A 384 -7.41 -5.59 15.59
C PRO A 384 -6.22 -4.96 14.82
N ILE A 385 -6.26 -5.09 13.51
CA ILE A 385 -5.38 -4.40 12.57
C ILE A 385 -6.20 -3.30 11.93
N VAL A 386 -6.11 -2.10 12.49
CA VAL A 386 -6.88 -0.94 12.02
C VAL A 386 -6.25 -0.43 10.72
N LEU A 387 -7.05 -0.39 9.65
CA LEU A 387 -6.65 0.03 8.30
C LEU A 387 -7.26 1.38 7.89
N PHE A 388 -8.28 1.82 8.58
CA PHE A 388 -8.93 3.11 8.40
C PHE A 388 -9.34 3.66 9.75
N ARG A 389 -8.79 4.80 10.14
CA ARG A 389 -9.16 5.50 11.35
C ARG A 389 -10.17 6.61 11.05
N MET A 390 -11.07 6.88 11.97
CA MET A 390 -12.00 8.01 11.81
C MET A 390 -11.31 9.36 11.74
N SER A 391 -10.16 9.50 12.37
CA SER A 391 -9.33 10.70 12.24
C SER A 391 -8.87 10.94 10.79
N GLU A 392 -8.66 9.89 9.97
CA GLU A 392 -8.38 10.07 8.54
C GLU A 392 -9.55 10.71 7.81
N ASN A 393 -10.78 10.30 8.12
CA ASN A 393 -11.98 10.93 7.56
C ASN A 393 -12.06 12.42 7.94
N ASP A 394 -11.78 12.75 9.21
CA ASP A 394 -11.75 14.14 9.68
C ASP A 394 -10.67 14.96 8.97
N PHE A 395 -9.47 14.41 8.79
CA PHE A 395 -8.37 15.08 8.08
C PHE A 395 -8.62 15.25 6.59
N LEU A 396 -9.17 14.24 5.92
CA LEU A 396 -9.57 14.37 4.50
C LEU A 396 -10.66 15.41 4.33
N ARG A 397 -11.60 15.48 5.26
CA ARG A 397 -12.65 16.51 5.28
C ARG A 397 -12.06 17.91 5.53
N ALA A 398 -11.15 18.05 6.48
CA ALA A 398 -10.45 19.30 6.75
C ALA A 398 -9.71 19.80 5.49
N GLU A 399 -8.95 18.93 4.84
CA GLU A 399 -8.23 19.25 3.61
C GLU A 399 -9.17 19.62 2.46
N ALA A 400 -10.25 18.86 2.28
CA ALA A 400 -11.26 19.17 1.27
C ALA A 400 -11.89 20.55 1.51
N LEU A 401 -12.18 20.90 2.77
CA LEU A 401 -12.67 22.22 3.13
C LEU A 401 -11.64 23.33 2.88
N MET A 402 -10.34 23.07 3.08
CA MET A 402 -9.29 24.02 2.73
C MET A 402 -9.25 24.33 1.24
N HIS A 403 -9.49 23.32 0.40
CA HIS A 403 -9.50 23.48 -1.06
C HIS A 403 -10.82 24.06 -1.60
N THR A 404 -11.95 23.84 -0.92
CA THR A 404 -13.28 24.29 -1.36
C THR A 404 -13.76 25.58 -0.70
N GLY A 405 -12.91 26.23 0.11
CA GLY A 405 -13.24 27.48 0.79
C GLY A 405 -14.16 27.32 2.01
N GLY A 406 -14.06 26.18 2.69
CA GLY A 406 -14.76 25.96 3.96
C GLY A 406 -14.28 26.90 5.07
N SER A 407 -15.09 27.02 6.14
CA SER A 407 -14.74 27.94 7.23
C SER A 407 -13.54 27.43 8.04
N THR A 408 -12.63 28.33 8.38
CA THR A 408 -11.46 28.00 9.22
C THR A 408 -11.85 27.47 10.60
N SER A 409 -13.00 27.90 11.14
CA SER A 409 -13.50 27.37 12.42
C SER A 409 -13.94 25.91 12.32
N THR A 410 -14.55 25.49 11.21
CA THR A 410 -14.91 24.09 10.98
C THR A 410 -13.65 23.24 10.78
N ILE A 411 -12.69 23.74 10.02
CA ILE A 411 -11.39 23.06 9.81
C ILE A 411 -10.67 22.88 11.15
N ALA A 412 -10.55 23.95 11.95
CA ALA A 412 -9.96 23.89 13.28
C ALA A 412 -10.63 22.85 14.18
N ALA A 413 -11.96 22.82 14.23
CA ALA A 413 -12.70 21.85 15.04
C ALA A 413 -12.45 20.39 14.63
N LEU A 414 -12.19 20.12 13.36
CA LEU A 414 -11.81 18.79 12.88
C LEU A 414 -10.39 18.41 13.34
N LEU A 415 -9.44 19.33 13.22
CA LEU A 415 -8.05 19.10 13.62
C LEU A 415 -7.89 18.98 15.14
N ASP A 416 -8.65 19.77 15.91
CA ASP A 416 -8.56 19.81 17.37
C ASP A 416 -8.94 18.49 18.03
N LYS A 417 -9.66 17.60 17.34
CA LYS A 417 -9.99 16.26 17.86
C LYS A 417 -8.74 15.48 18.24
N THR A 418 -7.70 15.50 17.43
CA THR A 418 -6.43 14.81 17.67
C THR A 418 -5.36 15.77 18.22
N HIS A 419 -5.32 16.99 17.72
CA HIS A 419 -4.33 17.99 18.09
C HIS A 419 -4.39 18.33 19.60
N MET A 420 -5.58 18.65 20.08
CA MET A 420 -5.81 18.86 21.51
C MET A 420 -5.95 17.55 22.28
N GLY A 421 -6.73 16.60 21.73
CA GLY A 421 -7.12 15.37 22.42
C GLY A 421 -5.93 14.45 22.67
N ASP A 422 -5.23 14.09 21.61
CA ASP A 422 -4.12 13.11 21.64
C ASP A 422 -2.75 13.80 21.79
N GLY A 423 -2.57 14.93 21.10
CA GLY A 423 -1.32 15.69 21.07
C GLY A 423 -1.08 16.55 22.29
N GLY A 424 -2.15 16.97 22.98
CA GLY A 424 -2.06 17.84 24.16
C GLY A 424 -1.71 19.30 23.84
N TYR A 425 -1.87 19.71 22.58
CA TYR A 425 -1.61 21.08 22.14
C TYR A 425 -2.78 22.02 22.42
N ALA A 426 -2.56 23.32 22.26
CA ALA A 426 -3.62 24.31 22.30
C ALA A 426 -4.55 24.20 21.08
N SER A 427 -5.79 24.70 21.22
CA SER A 427 -6.73 24.71 20.08
C SER A 427 -6.17 25.45 18.87
N THR A 428 -6.45 24.94 17.69
CA THR A 428 -6.10 25.57 16.40
C THR A 428 -7.05 26.70 16.02
N SER A 429 -8.05 26.99 16.86
CA SER A 429 -9.02 28.08 16.64
C SER A 429 -8.30 29.42 16.51
N GLY A 430 -8.60 30.14 15.43
CA GLY A 430 -7.99 31.45 15.13
C GLY A 430 -6.69 31.39 14.34
N LEU A 431 -6.14 30.20 14.05
CA LEU A 431 -5.02 30.07 13.14
C LEU A 431 -5.41 30.51 11.72
N ALA A 432 -4.44 31.09 11.02
CA ALA A 432 -4.58 31.37 9.59
C ALA A 432 -4.67 30.05 8.80
N LEU A 433 -5.33 30.08 7.64
CA LEU A 433 -5.45 28.89 6.78
C LEU A 433 -4.07 28.38 6.35
N GLY A 434 -3.16 29.28 5.97
CA GLY A 434 -1.88 28.90 5.39
C GLY A 434 -2.01 28.33 3.98
N SER A 435 -1.05 27.52 3.59
CA SER A 435 -1.02 26.91 2.26
C SER A 435 -0.42 25.50 2.27
N ILE A 436 -0.63 24.76 1.20
CA ILE A 436 -0.04 23.43 0.97
C ILE A 436 1.52 23.45 0.99
N ASN A 437 2.15 24.64 0.91
CA ASN A 437 3.59 24.78 0.98
C ASN A 437 4.12 24.85 2.43
N ASP A 438 3.25 25.06 3.41
CA ASP A 438 3.66 25.15 4.80
C ASP A 438 4.22 23.80 5.27
N ALA A 439 5.33 23.84 5.99
CA ALA A 439 5.90 22.64 6.59
C ALA A 439 5.03 22.14 7.76
N PRO A 440 5.06 20.85 8.08
CA PRO A 440 4.39 20.33 9.27
C PRO A 440 4.88 21.06 10.53
N ASP A 441 3.99 21.67 11.29
CA ASP A 441 4.29 22.35 12.54
C ASP A 441 3.07 22.32 13.47
N PRO A 442 3.18 21.70 14.65
CA PRO A 442 2.10 21.70 15.64
C PRO A 442 2.13 22.94 16.57
N LYS A 443 3.15 23.82 16.46
CA LYS A 443 3.34 24.92 17.40
C LYS A 443 2.40 26.07 17.07
N HIS A 444 1.59 26.46 18.04
CA HIS A 444 0.56 27.48 17.88
C HIS A 444 1.09 28.84 17.38
N ASP A 445 2.29 29.25 17.79
CA ASP A 445 2.84 30.58 17.46
C ASP A 445 3.29 30.74 16.00
N ALA A 446 3.61 29.64 15.34
CA ALA A 446 4.09 29.62 13.95
C ALA A 446 3.20 28.75 13.03
N ALA A 447 2.27 28.01 13.61
CA ALA A 447 1.42 27.06 12.89
C ALA A 447 0.35 27.77 12.07
N THR A 448 -0.01 27.13 10.95
CA THR A 448 -1.21 27.40 10.17
C THR A 448 -2.08 26.15 10.19
N LEU A 449 -3.33 26.25 9.77
CA LEU A 449 -4.19 25.06 9.68
C LEU A 449 -3.60 23.99 8.73
N TRP A 450 -2.93 24.40 7.64
CA TRP A 450 -2.22 23.49 6.75
C TRP A 450 -1.03 22.81 7.43
N SER A 451 -0.23 23.53 8.20
CA SER A 451 0.91 22.96 8.88
C SER A 451 0.48 21.96 9.98
N VAL A 452 -0.58 22.29 10.70
CA VAL A 452 -1.20 21.36 11.69
C VAL A 452 -1.79 20.15 11.01
N LEU A 453 -2.56 20.32 9.93
CA LEU A 453 -3.12 19.17 9.18
C LEU A 453 -2.03 18.17 8.78
N LYS A 454 -0.95 18.65 8.18
CA LYS A 454 0.17 17.79 7.77
C LYS A 454 0.82 17.09 8.95
N TYR A 455 1.01 17.79 10.05
CA TYR A 455 1.57 17.20 11.26
C TYR A 455 0.64 16.12 11.84
N GLU A 456 -0.65 16.43 12.02
CA GLU A 456 -1.63 15.50 12.58
C GLU A 456 -1.82 14.26 11.72
N LYS A 457 -1.90 14.39 10.39
CA LYS A 457 -1.93 13.23 9.49
C LYS A 457 -0.69 12.35 9.63
N ASN A 458 0.49 12.94 9.78
CA ASN A 458 1.71 12.19 9.98
C ASN A 458 1.71 11.45 11.32
N MET A 459 1.26 12.09 12.40
CA MET A 459 1.32 11.56 13.76
C MET A 459 0.20 10.56 14.04
N ASP A 460 -1.04 10.94 13.79
CA ASP A 460 -2.17 10.12 14.20
C ASP A 460 -2.39 8.91 13.28
N LEU A 461 -2.09 9.06 11.99
CA LEU A 461 -2.23 7.98 11.01
C LEU A 461 -0.94 7.14 10.84
N LEU A 462 0.05 7.33 11.71
CA LEU A 462 1.32 6.59 11.66
C LEU A 462 1.09 5.08 11.67
N GLY A 463 1.49 4.42 10.58
CA GLY A 463 1.45 2.97 10.45
C GLY A 463 0.07 2.35 10.27
N THR A 464 -1.00 3.13 10.05
CA THR A 464 -2.35 2.58 9.91
C THR A 464 -2.58 1.88 8.58
N TRP A 465 -2.10 2.42 7.47
CA TRP A 465 -2.26 1.83 6.14
C TRP A 465 -0.97 1.91 5.31
N SER A 466 -0.75 0.90 4.48
CA SER A 466 0.47 0.78 3.68
C SER A 466 0.69 1.98 2.76
N GLY A 467 1.80 2.68 2.99
CA GLY A 467 2.22 3.82 2.18
C GLY A 467 1.45 5.12 2.43
N LEU A 468 0.55 5.21 3.42
CA LEU A 468 -0.30 6.39 3.62
C LEU A 468 0.51 7.69 3.66
N GLN A 469 1.53 7.79 4.53
CA GLN A 469 2.38 8.96 4.63
C GLN A 469 3.19 9.23 3.34
N TYR A 470 3.55 8.18 2.61
CA TYR A 470 4.24 8.34 1.33
C TYR A 470 3.34 8.99 0.29
N TRP A 471 2.09 8.52 0.16
CA TRP A 471 1.13 9.08 -0.78
C TRP A 471 0.77 10.53 -0.43
N GLU A 472 0.58 10.83 0.85
CA GLU A 472 0.30 12.19 1.34
C GLU A 472 1.48 13.14 1.06
N LYS A 473 2.68 12.81 1.51
CA LYS A 473 3.88 13.64 1.30
C LYS A 473 4.21 13.84 -0.17
N ARG A 474 3.95 12.83 -1.00
CA ARG A 474 4.08 12.93 -2.45
C ARG A 474 3.15 13.99 -3.03
N GLY A 475 1.87 13.93 -2.70
CA GLY A 475 0.87 14.89 -3.15
C GLY A 475 1.14 16.32 -2.64
N TRP A 476 1.71 16.45 -1.45
CA TRP A 476 2.12 17.75 -0.90
C TRP A 476 3.49 18.24 -1.41
N GLY A 477 4.26 17.39 -2.11
CA GLY A 477 5.62 17.70 -2.54
C GLY A 477 6.62 17.78 -1.38
N ASP A 478 6.39 17.03 -0.31
CA ASP A 478 7.19 17.02 0.93
C ASP A 478 8.13 15.81 1.03
N LEU A 479 8.20 14.96 -0.02
CA LEU A 479 9.18 13.89 -0.07
C LEU A 479 10.60 14.45 -0.18
N THR A 480 11.56 13.81 0.48
CA THR A 480 12.98 14.16 0.35
C THR A 480 13.41 14.14 -1.12
N THR A 481 14.16 15.17 -1.52
CA THR A 481 14.62 15.33 -2.92
C THR A 481 15.28 14.07 -3.46
N GLY A 482 14.88 13.67 -4.66
CA GLY A 482 15.34 12.44 -5.31
C GLY A 482 14.51 11.20 -4.97
N THR A 483 13.57 11.28 -4.03
CA THR A 483 12.62 10.18 -3.81
C THR A 483 11.76 9.98 -5.06
N LEU A 484 11.63 8.72 -5.50
CA LEU A 484 10.71 8.38 -6.59
C LEU A 484 9.27 8.73 -6.16
N ILE A 485 8.47 9.22 -7.09
CA ILE A 485 7.05 9.55 -6.83
C ILE A 485 6.08 8.47 -7.29
N HIS A 486 6.57 7.48 -8.03
CA HIS A 486 5.91 6.24 -8.38
C HIS A 486 6.95 5.16 -8.66
N PHE A 487 6.54 3.91 -8.59
CA PHE A 487 7.36 2.76 -8.93
C PHE A 487 7.17 2.41 -10.41
N PRO A 488 8.21 1.89 -11.08
CA PRO A 488 8.07 1.39 -12.44
C PRO A 488 7.31 0.07 -12.45
N VAL A 489 6.72 -0.27 -13.60
CA VAL A 489 6.28 -1.65 -13.86
C VAL A 489 7.45 -2.61 -13.62
N PRO A 490 7.25 -3.74 -12.92
CA PRO A 490 8.33 -4.69 -12.63
C PRO A 490 9.09 -5.14 -13.88
N ALA A 491 10.40 -5.25 -13.75
CA ALA A 491 11.27 -5.67 -14.86
C ALA A 491 10.85 -7.02 -15.47
N ALA A 492 10.38 -7.95 -14.64
CA ALA A 492 9.91 -9.26 -15.10
C ALA A 492 8.79 -9.17 -16.14
N ASP A 493 7.81 -8.28 -15.91
CA ASP A 493 6.71 -8.08 -16.87
C ASP A 493 7.17 -7.32 -18.10
N LEU A 494 7.98 -6.26 -17.94
CA LEU A 494 8.53 -5.52 -19.07
C LEU A 494 9.36 -6.44 -19.98
N GLU A 495 10.20 -7.30 -19.42
CA GLU A 495 11.00 -8.28 -20.17
C GLU A 495 10.11 -9.31 -20.88
N THR A 496 9.07 -9.81 -20.22
CA THR A 496 8.09 -10.75 -20.80
C THR A 496 7.36 -10.13 -22.00
N MET A 497 7.02 -8.85 -21.92
CA MET A 497 6.38 -8.11 -23.00
C MET A 497 7.37 -7.63 -24.08
N GLY A 498 8.67 -7.84 -23.90
CA GLY A 498 9.69 -7.31 -24.80
C GLY A 498 9.83 -5.79 -24.74
N LEU A 499 9.41 -5.16 -23.65
CA LEU A 499 9.48 -3.71 -23.45
C LEU A 499 10.81 -3.29 -22.83
N GLN A 500 11.19 -2.03 -23.08
CA GLN A 500 12.41 -1.47 -22.53
C GLN A 500 12.30 -1.23 -21.02
N LEU A 501 13.31 -1.68 -20.25
CA LEU A 501 13.40 -1.42 -18.83
C LEU A 501 13.60 0.07 -18.55
N TYR A 502 12.93 0.56 -17.52
CA TYR A 502 13.04 1.93 -17.02
C TYR A 502 12.87 1.95 -15.49
N THR A 503 13.21 3.08 -14.88
CA THR A 503 13.11 3.30 -13.44
C THR A 503 12.96 4.77 -13.10
N PHE A 504 12.85 5.07 -11.79
CA PHE A 504 12.65 6.40 -11.23
C PHE A 504 13.55 6.65 -10.01
N GLY A 505 13.59 7.90 -9.57
CA GLY A 505 14.31 8.34 -8.39
C GLY A 505 15.75 8.75 -8.66
N GLY A 506 16.47 9.09 -7.59
CA GLY A 506 17.84 9.61 -7.62
C GLY A 506 17.93 11.13 -7.65
N VAL A 507 18.97 11.66 -7.00
CA VAL A 507 19.25 13.10 -6.95
C VAL A 507 19.64 13.61 -8.34
N GLY A 508 19.17 14.82 -8.67
CA GLY A 508 19.44 15.46 -9.98
C GLY A 508 18.45 15.09 -11.09
N LEU A 509 17.46 14.25 -10.77
CA LEU A 509 16.36 13.94 -11.66
C LEU A 509 15.03 14.41 -11.04
N PRO A 510 14.08 14.90 -11.86
CA PRO A 510 12.71 14.99 -11.41
C PRO A 510 12.25 13.59 -10.98
N GLY A 511 11.69 13.47 -9.75
CA GLY A 511 11.31 12.18 -9.18
C GLY A 511 10.32 11.36 -10.01
N GLY A 512 9.65 11.98 -11.00
CA GLY A 512 8.72 11.37 -11.95
C GLY A 512 9.24 11.16 -13.35
N ALA A 513 10.50 11.53 -13.66
CA ALA A 513 11.08 11.31 -14.99
C ALA A 513 11.67 9.91 -15.09
N PRO A 514 11.27 9.08 -16.11
CA PRO A 514 11.83 7.74 -16.27
C PRO A 514 13.28 7.80 -16.76
N LYS A 515 14.13 6.95 -16.20
CA LYS A 515 15.47 6.65 -16.74
C LYS A 515 15.47 5.31 -17.45
N ARG A 516 16.08 5.26 -18.63
CA ARG A 516 16.25 4.03 -19.39
C ARG A 516 17.53 3.30 -18.96
N ARG A 517 17.53 1.97 -19.11
CA ARG A 517 18.70 1.13 -18.77
C ARG A 517 20.00 1.59 -19.45
N SER A 518 19.91 2.10 -20.68
CA SER A 518 21.06 2.65 -21.43
C SER A 518 21.67 3.91 -20.78
N GLU A 519 20.90 4.63 -19.97
CA GLU A 519 21.31 5.85 -19.27
C GLU A 519 21.89 5.53 -17.87
N ILE A 520 21.64 4.30 -17.36
CA ILE A 520 22.05 3.83 -16.04
C ILE A 520 23.38 3.03 -16.11
N GLY A 521 23.86 2.70 -17.31
CA GLY A 521 24.88 1.68 -17.59
C GLY A 521 26.24 1.83 -16.88
N GLU A 522 26.62 3.04 -16.45
CA GLU A 522 27.88 3.25 -15.69
C GLU A 522 27.64 3.11 -14.19
N ASP A 523 26.51 3.55 -13.65
CA ASP A 523 26.15 3.46 -12.23
C ASP A 523 25.96 2.01 -11.77
N LEU A 524 25.48 1.12 -12.67
CA LEU A 524 25.31 -0.32 -12.38
C LEU A 524 26.64 -1.08 -12.16
N LYS A 525 27.74 -0.62 -12.74
CA LYS A 525 29.06 -1.25 -12.56
C LYS A 525 29.66 -0.94 -11.20
N GLU A 526 29.46 0.27 -10.70
CA GLU A 526 29.91 0.67 -9.37
C GLU A 526 29.06 0.01 -8.26
N TRP A 527 27.77 -0.21 -8.53
CA TRP A 527 26.84 -0.79 -7.56
C TRP A 527 27.06 -2.29 -7.35
N ASN A 528 27.34 -3.05 -8.40
CA ASN A 528 27.70 -4.48 -8.31
C ASN A 528 29.02 -4.75 -7.56
N LEU A 529 29.80 -3.70 -7.24
CA LEU A 529 31.03 -3.79 -6.47
C LEU A 529 30.84 -3.45 -4.97
N ARG A 530 29.69 -2.93 -4.57
CA ARG A 530 29.41 -2.50 -3.18
C ARG A 530 28.47 -3.42 -2.40
N TYR A 531 27.83 -4.37 -3.04
CA TYR A 531 26.89 -5.34 -2.48
C TYR A 531 27.11 -6.73 -3.11
#